data_4e1d14f06c3a22f93af2d1ea6fe94474
#
_entry.id   4e1d14f06c3a22f93af2d1ea6fe94474
#
_cell.length_a   1.000
_cell.length_b   1.000
_cell.length_c   1.000
_cell.angle_alpha   90.00
_cell.angle_beta   90.00
_cell.angle_gamma   90.00
#
_symmetry.space_group_name_H-M   'P 1'
#
loop_
_entity.id
_entity.type
_entity.pdbx_description
1 polymer ?
#
loop_
_entity_poly.entity_id
_entity_poly.type
_entity_poly.pdbx_seq_one_letter_code
_entity_poly.pdbx_strand_id
1 'polypeptide(L)'
;MPKKDFSITIENDSNINHLNVKAIITENEIKYKESDDTITHFNYEKNILIRENKELKMTYRFSKNNKTEGTIEVKELQKEIKVLIDTKSIKRNNYNIEIVFEIEDNHFIYRIEELV
;
A
#
# COMPACT_ATOMS: atom_id res chain seq x y z
N MET A 1 -18.82 -9.65 7.34
CA MET A 1 -17.59 -9.62 6.58
C MET A 1 -16.46 -10.29 7.35
N PRO A 2 -15.73 -11.20 6.72
CA PRO A 2 -14.65 -11.87 7.42
C PRO A 2 -13.51 -10.92 7.75
N LYS A 3 -13.00 -11.05 8.96
CA LYS A 3 -11.80 -10.35 9.41
C LYS A 3 -10.72 -11.39 9.64
N LYS A 4 -9.53 -11.11 9.19
CA LYS A 4 -8.38 -11.97 9.41
C LYS A 4 -7.18 -11.15 9.88
N ASP A 5 -6.25 -11.82 10.53
CA ASP A 5 -5.03 -11.19 11.02
C ASP A 5 -3.96 -11.21 9.94
N PHE A 6 -3.34 -10.06 9.73
CA PHE A 6 -2.28 -9.86 8.74
C PHE A 6 -1.09 -9.14 9.35
N SER A 7 0.06 -9.44 8.81
CA SER A 7 1.29 -8.69 9.04
C SER A 7 1.51 -7.79 7.84
N ILE A 8 1.63 -6.49 8.08
CA ILE A 8 1.88 -5.49 7.05
C ILE A 8 3.29 -4.95 7.27
N THR A 9 4.10 -4.97 6.24
CA THR A 9 5.47 -4.44 6.30
C THR A 9 5.67 -3.42 5.20
N ILE A 10 6.19 -2.26 5.56
CA ILE A 10 6.66 -1.26 4.61
C ILE A 10 8.12 -1.03 4.94
N GLU A 11 8.98 -1.33 3.99
CA GLU A 11 10.42 -1.23 4.14
C GLU A 11 11.00 -0.28 3.11
N ASN A 12 11.92 0.57 3.53
CA ASN A 12 12.71 1.39 2.61
C ASN A 12 14.19 1.25 2.98
N ASP A 13 15.06 2.03 2.32
CA ASP A 13 16.51 1.90 2.50
C ASP A 13 17.00 2.15 3.93
N SER A 14 16.24 2.87 4.73
CA SER A 14 16.65 3.26 6.08
C SER A 14 15.74 2.76 7.19
N ASN A 15 14.51 2.35 6.89
CA ASN A 15 13.52 1.98 7.90
C ASN A 15 12.70 0.77 7.52
N ILE A 16 12.28 0.03 8.55
CA ILE A 16 11.31 -1.05 8.41
C ILE A 16 10.15 -0.73 9.35
N ASN A 17 8.95 -0.58 8.80
CA ASN A 17 7.74 -0.42 9.59
C ASN A 17 6.92 -1.70 9.49
N HIS A 18 6.60 -2.26 10.65
CA HIS A 18 5.86 -3.51 10.74
C HIS A 18 4.61 -3.31 11.60
N LEU A 19 3.50 -3.85 11.14
CA LEU A 19 2.21 -3.67 11.78
C LEU A 19 1.40 -4.97 11.69
N ASN A 20 0.84 -5.40 12.81
CA ASN A 20 -0.13 -6.51 12.81
C ASN A 20 -1.52 -5.92 12.91
N VAL A 21 -2.40 -6.29 11.99
CA VAL A 21 -3.74 -5.73 11.90
C VAL A 21 -4.80 -6.81 11.72
N LYS A 22 -6.02 -6.48 12.14
CA LYS A 22 -7.20 -7.24 11.72
C LYS A 22 -7.77 -6.52 10.52
N ALA A 23 -7.80 -7.20 9.39
CA ALA A 23 -8.24 -6.62 8.14
C ALA A 23 -9.57 -7.21 7.69
N ILE A 24 -10.36 -6.39 7.02
CA ILE A 24 -11.58 -6.82 6.35
C ILE A 24 -11.19 -7.23 4.94
N ILE A 25 -11.59 -8.43 4.55
CA ILE A 25 -11.25 -8.98 3.24
C ILE A 25 -12.52 -9.13 2.43
N THR A 26 -12.45 -8.68 1.18
CA THR A 26 -13.43 -9.01 0.16
C THR A 26 -12.71 -9.81 -0.93
N GLU A 27 -13.41 -10.17 -1.99
CA GLU A 27 -12.83 -10.95 -3.08
C GLU A 27 -11.55 -10.33 -3.67
N ASN A 28 -11.55 -9.01 -3.84
CA ASN A 28 -10.47 -8.29 -4.53
C ASN A 28 -9.75 -7.26 -3.68
N GLU A 29 -10.14 -7.11 -2.41
CA GLU A 29 -9.62 -6.00 -1.62
C GLU A 29 -9.37 -6.38 -0.17
N ILE A 30 -8.33 -5.80 0.40
CA ILE A 30 -8.06 -5.81 1.83
C ILE A 30 -8.16 -4.39 2.36
N LYS A 31 -8.81 -4.22 3.50
CA LYS A 31 -8.94 -2.93 4.17
C LYS A 31 -8.57 -3.06 5.62
N TYR A 32 -7.68 -2.21 6.09
CA TYR A 32 -7.25 -2.21 7.48
C TYR A 32 -7.02 -0.80 7.98
N LYS A 33 -7.03 -0.67 9.31
CA LYS A 33 -6.77 0.57 9.99
C LYS A 33 -5.38 0.53 10.59
N GLU A 34 -4.57 1.52 10.30
CA GLU A 34 -3.28 1.70 10.95
C GLU A 34 -3.49 2.42 12.29
N SER A 35 -2.45 2.52 13.10
CA SER A 35 -2.56 2.96 14.49
C SER A 35 -3.00 4.41 14.70
N ASP A 36 -2.96 5.25 13.70
CA ASP A 36 -3.16 6.71 13.81
C ASP A 36 -4.32 7.24 12.96
N ASP A 37 -5.43 6.56 12.94
CA ASP A 37 -6.62 6.93 12.14
C ASP A 37 -6.42 6.86 10.63
N THR A 38 -5.32 6.29 10.19
CA THR A 38 -5.08 6.04 8.78
C THR A 38 -5.78 4.78 8.35
N ILE A 39 -6.61 4.87 7.32
CA ILE A 39 -7.29 3.72 6.73
C ILE A 39 -6.59 3.40 5.42
N THR A 40 -6.25 2.15 5.25
CA THR A 40 -5.55 1.67 4.07
C THR A 40 -6.36 0.58 3.39
N HIS A 41 -6.47 0.68 2.07
CA HIS A 41 -6.98 -0.42 1.28
C HIS A 41 -6.05 -0.75 0.13
N PHE A 42 -5.98 -2.02 -0.18
CA PHE A 42 -5.24 -2.49 -1.33
C PHE A 42 -6.16 -3.34 -2.20
N ASN A 43 -6.24 -2.98 -3.48
CA ASN A 43 -7.01 -3.71 -4.46
C ASN A 43 -6.08 -4.69 -5.19
N TYR A 44 -6.30 -5.99 -4.99
CA TYR A 44 -5.45 -7.04 -5.57
C TYR A 44 -5.60 -7.19 -7.07
N GLU A 45 -6.75 -6.88 -7.60
CA GLU A 45 -7.01 -6.99 -9.03
C GLU A 45 -6.33 -5.88 -9.82
N LYS A 46 -6.42 -4.66 -9.31
CA LYS A 46 -5.90 -3.47 -9.98
C LYS A 46 -4.52 -3.06 -9.50
N ASN A 47 -4.03 -3.67 -8.41
CA ASN A 47 -2.77 -3.31 -7.77
C ASN A 47 -2.72 -1.82 -7.38
N ILE A 48 -3.78 -1.36 -6.73
CA ILE A 48 -3.88 0.02 -6.25
C ILE A 48 -3.88 0.03 -4.73
N LEU A 49 -2.97 0.83 -4.17
CA LEU A 49 -2.85 1.06 -2.73
C LEU A 49 -3.35 2.47 -2.42
N ILE A 50 -4.31 2.58 -1.52
CA ILE A 50 -4.83 3.88 -1.07
C ILE A 50 -4.68 3.96 0.44
N ARG A 51 -3.99 5.00 0.90
CA ARG A 51 -3.86 5.33 2.33
C ARG A 51 -4.46 6.69 2.56
N GLU A 52 -5.35 6.80 3.52
CA GLU A 52 -6.06 8.05 3.77
C GLU A 52 -6.25 8.32 5.25
N ASN A 53 -6.00 9.55 5.65
CA ASN A 53 -6.36 10.09 6.95
C ASN A 53 -6.91 11.51 6.78
N LYS A 54 -7.02 12.26 7.88
CA LYS A 54 -7.57 13.62 7.83
C LYS A 54 -6.71 14.60 7.02
N GLU A 55 -5.42 14.33 6.94
CA GLU A 55 -4.46 15.25 6.33
C GLU A 55 -4.08 14.90 4.90
N LEU A 56 -3.96 13.61 4.63
CA LEU A 56 -3.43 13.10 3.36
C LEU A 56 -4.28 12.01 2.76
N LYS A 57 -4.28 11.97 1.44
CA LYS A 57 -4.75 10.80 0.69
C LYS A 57 -3.67 10.43 -0.32
N MET A 58 -3.14 9.24 -0.19
CA MET A 58 -2.09 8.71 -1.05
C MET A 58 -2.68 7.60 -1.92
N THR A 59 -2.47 7.70 -3.21
CA THR A 59 -2.92 6.67 -4.17
C THR A 59 -1.72 6.24 -5.00
N TYR A 60 -1.33 4.97 -4.85
CA TYR A 60 -0.23 4.38 -5.62
C TYR A 60 -0.78 3.27 -6.50
N ARG A 61 -0.43 3.32 -7.77
CA ARG A 61 -0.76 2.29 -8.75
C ARG A 61 0.51 1.55 -9.11
N PHE A 62 0.44 0.22 -9.08
CA PHE A 62 1.60 -0.62 -9.38
C PHE A 62 1.35 -1.41 -10.65
N SER A 63 2.36 -1.46 -11.51
CA SER A 63 2.30 -2.27 -12.73
C SER A 63 3.68 -2.85 -12.99
N LYS A 64 3.80 -4.16 -12.92
CA LYS A 64 5.08 -4.86 -13.01
C LYS A 64 5.87 -4.44 -14.25
N ASN A 65 7.14 -4.05 -14.03
CA ASN A 65 8.07 -3.59 -15.06
C ASN A 65 7.64 -2.32 -15.79
N ASN A 66 6.72 -1.55 -15.20
CA ASN A 66 6.26 -0.29 -15.77
C ASN A 66 6.41 0.85 -14.78
N LYS A 67 6.37 2.04 -15.31
CA LYS A 67 6.30 3.26 -14.50
C LYS A 67 4.86 3.76 -14.51
N THR A 68 4.36 4.09 -13.33
CA THR A 68 3.00 4.58 -13.16
C THR A 68 3.00 5.84 -12.33
N GLU A 69 1.95 6.63 -12.47
CA GLU A 69 1.79 7.84 -11.68
C GLU A 69 1.00 7.56 -10.42
N GLY A 70 1.56 7.97 -9.28
CA GLY A 70 0.84 8.01 -8.02
C GLY A 70 0.53 9.44 -7.64
N THR A 71 -0.38 9.61 -6.68
CA THR A 71 -0.77 10.93 -6.20
C THR A 71 -0.75 10.99 -4.68
N ILE A 72 -0.35 12.14 -4.16
CA ILE A 72 -0.43 12.46 -2.74
C ILE A 72 -1.22 13.76 -2.65
N GLU A 73 -2.44 13.68 -2.12
CA GLU A 73 -3.30 14.83 -1.93
C GLU A 73 -3.13 15.35 -0.51
N VAL A 74 -2.72 16.61 -0.38
CA VAL A 74 -2.64 17.30 0.92
C VAL A 74 -3.94 18.07 1.09
N LYS A 75 -4.84 17.53 1.90
CA LYS A 75 -6.22 18.00 1.98
C LYS A 75 -6.37 19.45 2.43
N GLU A 76 -5.63 19.83 3.46
CA GLU A 76 -5.69 21.19 4.00
C GLU A 76 -5.27 22.25 2.99
N LEU A 77 -4.26 21.94 2.19
CA LEU A 77 -3.72 22.86 1.20
C LEU A 77 -4.39 22.73 -0.16
N GLN A 78 -5.29 21.75 -0.31
CA GLN A 78 -5.92 21.41 -1.60
C GLN A 78 -4.88 21.24 -2.71
N LYS A 79 -3.74 20.64 -2.36
CA LYS A 79 -2.65 20.39 -3.30
C LYS A 79 -2.51 18.92 -3.57
N GLU A 80 -2.18 18.61 -4.81
CA GLU A 80 -1.89 17.26 -5.24
C GLU A 80 -0.45 17.20 -5.73
N ILE A 81 0.31 16.26 -5.19
CA ILE A 81 1.68 15.98 -5.59
C ILE A 81 1.66 14.69 -6.39
N LYS A 82 2.26 14.72 -7.56
CA LYS A 82 2.39 13.54 -8.40
C LYS A 82 3.76 12.91 -8.20
N VAL A 83 3.79 11.58 -8.08
CA VAL A 83 5.03 10.82 -7.96
C VAL A 83 5.07 9.76 -9.05
N LEU A 84 6.27 9.46 -9.53
CA LEU A 84 6.47 8.40 -10.51
C LEU A 84 6.91 7.14 -9.79
N ILE A 85 6.15 6.08 -9.97
CA ILE A 85 6.39 4.78 -9.32
C ILE A 85 6.93 3.81 -10.35
N ASP A 86 8.12 3.28 -10.10
CA ASP A 86 8.74 2.26 -10.94
C ASP A 86 8.60 0.91 -10.22
N THR A 87 7.67 0.09 -10.68
CA THR A 87 7.39 -1.20 -10.06
C THR A 87 8.33 -2.25 -10.60
N LYS A 88 9.12 -2.85 -9.73
CA LYS A 88 10.13 -3.87 -10.09
C LYS A 88 9.55 -5.27 -10.06
N SER A 89 8.77 -5.61 -9.05
CA SER A 89 8.15 -6.93 -8.96
C SER A 89 6.86 -6.90 -8.18
N ILE A 90 5.95 -7.80 -8.53
CA ILE A 90 4.72 -8.06 -7.81
C ILE A 90 4.62 -9.58 -7.69
N LYS A 91 4.65 -10.08 -6.45
CA LYS A 91 4.50 -11.51 -6.16
C LYS A 91 3.26 -11.69 -5.30
N ARG A 92 2.34 -12.50 -5.76
CA ARG A 92 1.08 -12.74 -5.05
C ARG A 92 0.80 -14.22 -4.89
N ASN A 93 0.31 -14.59 -3.71
CA ASN A 93 -0.23 -15.93 -3.42
C ASN A 93 -1.45 -15.74 -2.51
N ASN A 94 -2.64 -15.87 -3.07
CA ASN A 94 -3.90 -15.55 -2.39
C ASN A 94 -3.91 -14.10 -1.88
N TYR A 95 -3.97 -13.88 -0.57
CA TYR A 95 -3.92 -12.54 0.01
C TYR A 95 -2.51 -12.11 0.41
N ASN A 96 -1.53 -12.96 0.22
CA ASN A 96 -0.13 -12.60 0.45
C ASN A 96 0.40 -11.89 -0.79
N ILE A 97 0.99 -10.73 -0.61
CA ILE A 97 1.56 -9.98 -1.72
C ILE A 97 2.85 -9.30 -1.28
N GLU A 98 3.79 -9.23 -2.21
CA GLU A 98 5.01 -8.45 -2.04
C GLU A 98 5.21 -7.60 -3.29
N ILE A 99 5.28 -6.29 -3.09
CA ILE A 99 5.52 -5.34 -4.16
C ILE A 99 6.83 -4.63 -3.90
N VAL A 100 7.75 -4.72 -4.85
CA VAL A 100 9.04 -4.01 -4.82
C VAL A 100 8.97 -2.88 -5.83
N PHE A 101 9.20 -1.67 -5.38
CA PHE A 101 9.09 -0.50 -6.25
C PHE A 101 10.08 0.60 -5.84
N GLU A 102 10.26 1.56 -6.72
CA GLU A 102 11.11 2.72 -6.49
C GLU A 102 10.34 4.01 -6.75
N ILE A 103 10.64 5.01 -5.94
CA ILE A 103 10.19 6.39 -6.15
C ILE A 103 11.42 7.26 -5.97
N GLU A 104 11.83 7.98 -7.03
CA GLU A 104 12.99 8.88 -7.00
C GLU A 104 14.25 8.25 -6.40
N ASP A 105 14.65 7.09 -6.92
CA ASP A 105 15.83 6.34 -6.48
C ASP A 105 15.74 5.75 -5.06
N ASN A 106 14.61 5.92 -4.37
CA ASN A 106 14.37 5.25 -3.11
C ASN A 106 13.68 3.91 -3.34
N HIS A 107 14.18 2.88 -2.70
CA HIS A 107 13.62 1.53 -2.81
C HIS A 107 12.61 1.27 -1.72
N PHE A 108 11.50 0.65 -2.09
CA PHE A 108 10.44 0.29 -1.16
C PHE A 108 10.00 -1.14 -1.37
N ILE A 109 9.62 -1.77 -0.27
CA ILE A 109 8.98 -3.07 -0.29
C ILE A 109 7.70 -2.97 0.54
N TYR A 110 6.58 -3.35 -0.06
CA TYR A 110 5.30 -3.42 0.62
C TYR A 110 4.86 -4.87 0.65
N ARG A 111 4.66 -5.41 1.86
CA ARG A 111 4.23 -6.79 2.05
C ARG A 111 2.95 -6.88 2.85
N ILE A 112 2.06 -7.74 2.40
CA ILE A 112 0.90 -8.17 3.15
C ILE A 112 1.04 -9.68 3.33
N GLU A 113 1.06 -10.15 4.56
CA GLU A 113 1.17 -11.56 4.89
C GLU A 113 0.06 -11.99 5.81
N GLU A 114 -0.68 -13.03 5.43
CA GLU A 114 -1.73 -13.59 6.29
C GLU A 114 -1.08 -14.32 7.46
N LEU A 115 -1.52 -14.00 8.68
CA LEU A 115 -1.09 -14.70 9.87
C LEU A 115 -1.99 -15.91 10.10
N VAL A 116 -1.38 -17.05 10.32
CA VAL A 116 -2.09 -18.32 10.46
C VAL A 116 -2.22 -18.69 11.93
#